data_568595cf83d6d8a419be2fec1d259b70
#
_entry.id   568595cf83d6d8a419be2fec1d259b70
#
_cell.length_a   1.000
_cell.length_b   1.000
_cell.length_c   1.000
_cell.angle_alpha   90.00
_cell.angle_beta   90.00
_cell.angle_gamma   90.00
#
_symmetry.space_group_name_H-M   'P 1'
#
loop_
_entity.id
_entity.type
_entity.pdbx_description
1 polymer ?
#
loop_
_entity_poly.entity_id
_entity_poly.type
_entity_poly.pdbx_seq_one_letter_code
_entity_poly.pdbx_strand_id
1 'polypeptide(L)'
;MIPGEQLLLVKTGMRHQYRYDGQFSKYNTVPKNKWTKQHTADTIFQSVRMGWMPFYPQFNENTLELSKEAQQNGAKTDDEIRNYVLEKLKSKKLHYAVGDPEAEENHPKVWYIWRGNAIMGSMKGHEYALKHYLGTHSNKIATDSKDHTEEVKWHDIAPEGKMDLVVDLNFRMDSSALYSDIVLPAASWYEKADLNSTDLHSFIHPLSAAIAPVWESKTDWDIFKLIAKHTSEIARQHLSEPQKDIVCSPLSHDTAGEITQRHVKDWYKGECEAIPGKTMHSITVVDRDYTKLYDKYISLGDRIKASGLGAHGNNYRCD
;
A
#
# COMPACT_ATOMS: atom_id res chain seq x y z
N MET A 1 -1.19 -2.75 7.82
CA MET A 1 -0.52 -1.75 6.93
C MET A 1 -0.48 -2.36 5.54
N ILE A 2 -1.03 -1.69 4.56
CA ILE A 2 -1.02 -2.17 3.17
C ILE A 2 0.42 -2.01 2.65
N PRO A 3 1.03 -3.01 1.99
CA PRO A 3 2.43 -2.93 1.55
C PRO A 3 2.79 -1.67 0.76
N GLY A 4 1.84 -1.10 0.02
CA GLY A 4 2.05 0.13 -0.74
C GLY A 4 2.22 1.39 0.10
N GLU A 5 1.53 1.50 1.24
CA GLU A 5 1.68 2.64 2.15
C GLU A 5 3.06 2.65 2.80
N GLN A 6 3.55 1.48 3.20
CA GLN A 6 4.93 1.36 3.72
C GLN A 6 5.95 1.82 2.70
N LEU A 7 5.74 1.49 1.44
CA LEU A 7 6.67 1.82 0.38
C LEU A 7 6.68 3.32 0.07
N LEU A 8 5.51 3.96 0.05
CA LEU A 8 5.41 5.42 -0.11
C LEU A 8 6.09 6.14 1.06
N LEU A 9 5.85 5.69 2.30
CA LEU A 9 6.49 6.22 3.49
C LEU A 9 8.01 6.06 3.47
N VAL A 10 8.50 4.89 3.08
CA VAL A 10 9.93 4.63 2.92
C VAL A 10 10.54 5.58 1.89
N LYS A 11 9.88 5.75 0.76
CA LYS A 11 10.37 6.60 -0.33
C LYS A 11 10.42 8.08 0.04
N THR A 12 9.38 8.60 0.68
CA THR A 12 9.35 9.99 1.16
C THR A 12 10.30 10.20 2.33
N GLY A 13 10.43 9.21 3.21
CA GLY A 13 11.42 9.24 4.28
C GLY A 13 12.86 9.24 3.76
N MET A 14 13.13 8.50 2.70
CA MET A 14 14.46 8.45 2.08
C MET A 14 14.89 9.80 1.51
N ARG A 15 13.99 10.60 0.99
CA ARG A 15 14.30 11.94 0.50
C ARG A 15 14.94 12.82 1.57
N HIS A 16 14.49 12.70 2.82
CA HIS A 16 14.90 13.57 3.91
C HIS A 16 15.90 12.95 4.88
N GLN A 17 15.94 11.64 4.99
CA GLN A 17 16.78 10.93 5.95
C GLN A 17 18.09 10.43 5.38
N TYR A 18 18.07 9.94 4.15
CA TYR A 18 19.22 9.28 3.55
C TYR A 18 20.02 10.24 2.68
N ARG A 19 20.66 11.20 3.30
CA ARG A 19 21.60 12.12 2.63
C ARG A 19 22.76 11.41 1.94
N TYR A 20 22.88 10.11 2.16
CA TYR A 20 23.94 9.27 1.60
C TYR A 20 23.51 8.46 0.39
N ASP A 21 22.24 8.50 0.00
CA ASP A 21 21.74 7.71 -1.14
C ASP A 21 22.50 8.01 -2.44
N GLY A 22 22.82 9.25 -2.69
CA GLY A 22 23.64 9.62 -3.83
C GLY A 22 25.11 9.20 -3.73
N GLN A 23 25.54 8.70 -2.61
CA GLN A 23 26.87 8.11 -2.43
C GLN A 23 26.83 6.58 -2.48
N PHE A 24 25.65 5.98 -2.76
CA PHE A 24 25.49 4.54 -2.79
C PHE A 24 26.50 3.85 -3.71
N SER A 25 26.81 4.45 -4.85
CA SER A 25 27.83 3.94 -5.77
C SER A 25 29.24 3.88 -5.19
N LYS A 26 29.54 4.69 -4.17
CA LYS A 26 30.84 4.71 -3.49
C LYS A 26 30.97 3.58 -2.47
N TYR A 27 29.82 3.20 -1.86
CA TYR A 27 29.79 2.16 -0.82
C TYR A 27 29.36 0.80 -1.34
N ASN A 28 28.81 0.75 -2.56
CA ASN A 28 28.35 -0.49 -3.14
C ASN A 28 29.53 -1.32 -3.66
N THR A 29 29.84 -2.40 -2.96
CA THR A 29 30.89 -3.36 -3.31
C THR A 29 30.41 -4.47 -4.24
N VAL A 30 29.15 -4.51 -4.58
CA VAL A 30 28.57 -5.52 -5.49
C VAL A 30 29.17 -5.38 -6.89
N PRO A 31 29.46 -6.48 -7.61
CA PRO A 31 29.97 -6.42 -8.97
C PRO A 31 29.13 -5.54 -9.87
N LYS A 32 29.76 -4.65 -10.63
CA LYS A 32 29.07 -3.70 -11.51
C LYS A 32 28.16 -4.43 -12.49
N ASN A 33 26.87 -4.11 -12.44
CA ASN A 33 25.86 -4.54 -13.40
C ASN A 33 24.92 -3.36 -13.71
N LYS A 34 23.90 -3.56 -14.53
CA LYS A 34 22.94 -2.49 -14.88
C LYS A 34 22.15 -1.93 -13.69
N TRP A 35 22.19 -2.61 -12.55
CA TRP A 35 21.47 -2.24 -11.31
C TRP A 35 22.33 -1.47 -10.31
N THR A 36 23.65 -1.44 -10.45
CA THR A 36 24.57 -0.97 -9.41
C THR A 36 24.70 0.55 -9.28
N LYS A 37 24.12 1.31 -10.18
CA LYS A 37 24.15 2.78 -10.11
C LYS A 37 22.80 3.42 -9.82
N GLN A 38 21.77 2.62 -9.60
CA GLN A 38 20.44 3.14 -9.39
C GLN A 38 20.26 3.64 -7.95
N HIS A 39 19.59 4.76 -7.83
CA HIS A 39 19.03 5.22 -6.56
C HIS A 39 18.01 4.18 -6.05
N THR A 40 17.89 4.03 -4.74
CA THR A 40 16.94 3.06 -4.15
C THR A 40 15.51 3.30 -4.60
N ALA A 41 15.12 4.57 -4.78
CA ALA A 41 13.79 4.90 -5.30
C ALA A 41 13.57 4.38 -6.73
N ASP A 42 14.58 4.47 -7.60
CA ASP A 42 14.50 3.93 -8.97
C ASP A 42 14.42 2.40 -8.95
N THR A 43 15.14 1.75 -8.03
CA THR A 43 15.04 0.29 -7.83
C THR A 43 13.64 -0.12 -7.37
N ILE A 44 13.01 0.67 -6.50
CA ILE A 44 11.62 0.44 -6.07
C ILE A 44 10.66 0.60 -7.26
N PHE A 45 10.80 1.67 -8.04
CA PHE A 45 9.99 1.87 -9.24
C PHE A 45 10.14 0.70 -10.22
N GLN A 46 11.37 0.27 -10.45
CA GLN A 46 11.63 -0.90 -11.27
C GLN A 46 10.97 -2.15 -10.73
N SER A 47 11.09 -2.40 -9.42
CA SER A 47 10.50 -3.58 -8.80
C SER A 47 8.98 -3.62 -8.95
N VAL A 48 8.32 -2.47 -8.89
CA VAL A 48 6.87 -2.36 -9.09
C VAL A 48 6.48 -2.68 -10.54
N ARG A 49 7.11 -2.02 -11.53
CA ARG A 49 6.76 -2.24 -12.94
C ARG A 49 7.12 -3.62 -13.46
N MET A 50 8.15 -4.24 -12.88
CA MET A 50 8.54 -5.61 -13.17
C MET A 50 7.67 -6.67 -12.47
N GLY A 51 6.75 -6.24 -11.60
CA GLY A 51 5.89 -7.14 -10.85
C GLY A 51 6.59 -7.89 -9.71
N TRP A 52 7.70 -7.39 -9.19
CA TRP A 52 8.43 -8.03 -8.08
C TRP A 52 7.89 -7.62 -6.72
N MET A 53 7.17 -6.50 -6.65
CA MET A 53 6.55 -6.04 -5.43
C MET A 53 5.26 -5.27 -5.70
N PRO A 54 4.28 -5.30 -4.78
CA PRO A 54 3.07 -4.49 -4.89
C PRO A 54 3.35 -3.02 -4.55
N PHE A 55 2.50 -2.13 -5.08
CA PHE A 55 2.50 -0.71 -4.71
C PHE A 55 1.07 -0.16 -4.79
N TYR A 56 0.71 0.74 -3.87
CA TYR A 56 -0.59 1.41 -3.88
C TYR A 56 -0.41 2.90 -3.55
N PRO A 57 -1.12 3.79 -4.27
CA PRO A 57 -1.89 3.49 -5.48
C PRO A 57 -1.00 2.92 -6.58
N GLN A 58 -1.53 2.03 -7.40
CA GLN A 58 -0.74 1.37 -8.45
C GLN A 58 -0.41 2.35 -9.57
N PHE A 59 -1.40 3.11 -10.00
CA PHE A 59 -1.32 4.02 -11.13
C PHE A 59 -1.65 5.45 -10.70
N ASN A 60 -1.33 6.40 -11.56
CA ASN A 60 -1.72 7.79 -11.43
C ASN A 60 -3.22 8.03 -11.73
N GLU A 61 -3.94 7.01 -12.14
CA GLU A 61 -5.39 7.02 -12.34
C GLU A 61 -6.08 6.04 -11.38
N ASN A 62 -7.26 6.40 -10.92
CA ASN A 62 -8.09 5.52 -10.10
C ASN A 62 -8.50 4.28 -10.90
N THR A 63 -8.28 3.09 -10.36
CA THR A 63 -8.51 1.82 -11.06
C THR A 63 -9.99 1.55 -11.38
N LEU A 64 -10.92 2.08 -10.58
CA LEU A 64 -12.35 2.02 -10.88
C LEU A 64 -12.71 2.91 -12.07
N GLU A 65 -12.18 4.13 -12.11
CA GLU A 65 -12.42 5.05 -13.23
C GLU A 65 -11.75 4.55 -14.51
N LEU A 66 -10.56 3.98 -14.40
CA LEU A 66 -9.85 3.37 -15.53
C LEU A 66 -10.62 2.19 -16.14
N SER A 67 -11.29 1.39 -15.32
CA SER A 67 -12.15 0.32 -15.81
C SER A 67 -13.44 0.85 -16.46
N LYS A 68 -14.04 1.91 -15.94
CA LYS A 68 -15.17 2.60 -16.57
C LYS A 68 -14.77 3.24 -17.91
N GLU A 69 -13.62 3.87 -17.96
CA GLU A 69 -13.05 4.42 -19.20
C GLU A 69 -12.88 3.34 -20.27
N ALA A 70 -12.35 2.17 -19.92
CA ALA A 70 -12.23 1.04 -20.82
C ALA A 70 -13.61 0.61 -21.37
N GLN A 71 -14.61 0.51 -20.52
CA GLN A 71 -15.97 0.16 -20.90
C GLN A 71 -16.61 1.22 -21.83
N GLN A 72 -16.41 2.49 -21.55
CA GLN A 72 -16.86 3.61 -22.40
C GLN A 72 -16.18 3.59 -23.79
N ASN A 73 -14.94 3.10 -23.85
CA ASN A 73 -14.21 2.88 -25.10
C ASN A 73 -14.52 1.53 -25.77
N GLY A 74 -15.56 0.84 -25.34
CA GLY A 74 -16.10 -0.33 -26.00
C GLY A 74 -15.68 -1.68 -25.44
N ALA A 75 -14.90 -1.74 -24.37
CA ALA A 75 -14.55 -2.99 -23.70
C ALA A 75 -15.78 -3.60 -23.01
N LYS A 76 -16.09 -4.86 -23.33
CA LYS A 76 -17.28 -5.59 -22.83
C LYS A 76 -16.91 -6.74 -21.91
N THR A 77 -15.69 -7.23 -22.01
CA THR A 77 -15.18 -8.38 -21.25
C THR A 77 -14.01 -7.96 -20.36
N ASP A 78 -13.74 -8.75 -19.34
CA ASP A 78 -12.60 -8.53 -18.44
C ASP A 78 -11.26 -8.56 -19.19
N ASP A 79 -11.16 -9.39 -20.21
CA ASP A 79 -9.98 -9.48 -21.08
C ASP A 79 -9.79 -8.21 -21.91
N GLU A 80 -10.87 -7.62 -22.42
CA GLU A 80 -10.81 -6.36 -23.16
C GLU A 80 -10.43 -5.19 -22.26
N ILE A 81 -10.99 -5.12 -21.04
CA ILE A 81 -10.57 -4.13 -20.02
C ILE A 81 -9.09 -4.28 -19.70
N ARG A 82 -8.62 -5.51 -19.44
CA ARG A 82 -7.22 -5.79 -19.19
C ARG A 82 -6.32 -5.33 -20.35
N ASN A 83 -6.71 -5.62 -21.58
CA ASN A 83 -5.95 -5.24 -22.76
C ASN A 83 -5.93 -3.71 -22.95
N TYR A 84 -7.02 -3.01 -22.65
CA TYR A 84 -7.07 -1.56 -22.67
C TYR A 84 -6.04 -0.94 -21.70
N VAL A 85 -5.98 -1.44 -20.48
CA VAL A 85 -5.01 -1.01 -19.46
C VAL A 85 -3.58 -1.29 -19.91
N LEU A 86 -3.33 -2.48 -20.45
CA LEU A 86 -2.02 -2.86 -20.96
C LEU A 86 -1.54 -1.92 -22.08
N GLU A 87 -2.41 -1.58 -23.02
CA GLU A 87 -2.07 -0.66 -24.11
C GLU A 87 -1.85 0.78 -23.61
N LYS A 88 -2.61 1.26 -22.63
CA LYS A 88 -2.32 2.55 -21.96
C LYS A 88 -0.95 2.54 -21.26
N LEU A 89 -0.56 1.45 -20.61
CA LEU A 89 0.77 1.29 -19.99
C LEU A 89 1.89 1.24 -21.04
N LYS A 90 1.74 0.45 -22.10
CA LYS A 90 2.71 0.33 -23.18
C LYS A 90 2.93 1.66 -23.92
N SER A 91 1.85 2.39 -24.14
CA SER A 91 1.90 3.72 -24.79
C SER A 91 2.32 4.84 -23.82
N LYS A 92 2.58 4.53 -22.56
CA LYS A 92 2.95 5.49 -21.51
C LYS A 92 1.92 6.61 -21.30
N LYS A 93 0.65 6.34 -21.59
CA LYS A 93 -0.48 7.19 -21.23
C LYS A 93 -0.93 6.97 -19.80
N LEU A 94 -0.74 5.75 -19.29
CA LEU A 94 -0.94 5.40 -17.89
C LEU A 94 0.43 5.25 -17.22
N HIS A 95 0.60 5.86 -16.07
CA HIS A 95 1.85 5.86 -15.32
C HIS A 95 1.70 5.16 -13.97
N TYR A 96 2.79 4.58 -13.50
CA TYR A 96 2.85 4.07 -12.12
C TYR A 96 3.00 5.23 -11.15
N ALA A 97 2.15 5.28 -10.13
CA ALA A 97 2.19 6.33 -9.10
C ALA A 97 3.56 6.43 -8.41
N VAL A 98 4.23 5.30 -8.25
CA VAL A 98 5.58 5.23 -7.67
C VAL A 98 6.64 5.99 -8.48
N GLY A 99 6.40 6.27 -9.75
CA GLY A 99 7.30 7.04 -10.61
C GLY A 99 7.26 8.55 -10.34
N ASP A 100 6.15 9.04 -9.78
CA ASP A 100 5.96 10.44 -9.41
C ASP A 100 5.15 10.53 -8.09
N PRO A 101 5.77 10.23 -6.94
CA PRO A 101 5.05 10.11 -5.68
C PRO A 101 4.59 11.45 -5.10
N GLU A 102 5.02 12.56 -5.68
CA GLU A 102 4.65 13.91 -5.25
C GLU A 102 3.64 14.56 -6.20
N ALA A 103 3.27 13.91 -7.29
CA ALA A 103 2.16 14.36 -8.11
C ALA A 103 0.85 14.28 -7.32
N GLU A 104 0.00 15.28 -7.47
CA GLU A 104 -1.23 15.42 -6.67
C GLU A 104 -2.17 14.23 -6.84
N GLU A 105 -2.30 13.71 -8.04
CA GLU A 105 -3.11 12.54 -8.37
C GLU A 105 -2.65 11.25 -7.71
N ASN A 106 -1.39 11.21 -7.25
CA ASN A 106 -0.77 10.03 -6.64
C ASN A 106 -0.85 10.03 -5.11
N HIS A 107 -1.46 11.05 -4.51
CA HIS A 107 -1.56 11.13 -3.06
C HIS A 107 -2.63 10.20 -2.51
N PRO A 108 -2.31 9.39 -1.47
CA PRO A 108 -3.34 8.77 -0.66
C PRO A 108 -4.12 9.87 0.07
N LYS A 109 -5.44 9.72 0.16
CA LYS A 109 -6.33 10.73 0.76
C LYS A 109 -6.77 10.38 2.17
N VAL A 110 -6.82 9.09 2.51
CA VAL A 110 -7.25 8.60 3.82
C VAL A 110 -6.16 7.75 4.43
N TRP A 111 -5.82 8.05 5.67
CA TRP A 111 -4.82 7.30 6.42
C TRP A 111 -5.40 6.74 7.71
N TYR A 112 -5.42 5.42 7.83
CA TYR A 112 -5.71 4.71 9.07
C TYR A 112 -4.41 4.33 9.76
N ILE A 113 -4.19 4.86 10.96
CA ILE A 113 -3.09 4.46 11.85
C ILE A 113 -3.68 3.48 12.85
N TRP A 114 -3.19 2.25 12.84
CA TRP A 114 -3.70 1.19 13.68
C TRP A 114 -2.64 0.68 14.64
N ARG A 115 -2.86 0.94 15.93
CA ARG A 115 -2.04 0.49 17.05
C ARG A 115 -0.55 0.81 16.91
N GLY A 116 -0.22 1.94 16.40
CA GLY A 116 1.17 2.34 16.23
C GLY A 116 1.34 3.83 16.18
N ASN A 117 2.40 4.33 16.80
CA ASN A 117 2.80 5.72 16.66
C ASN A 117 3.52 5.92 15.32
N ALA A 118 2.76 5.85 14.22
CA ALA A 118 3.31 5.84 12.87
C ALA A 118 4.05 7.14 12.56
N ILE A 119 3.47 8.29 12.89
CA ILE A 119 4.03 9.61 12.53
C ILE A 119 5.35 9.85 13.23
N MET A 120 5.45 9.57 14.54
CA MET A 120 6.62 9.92 15.33
C MET A 120 7.54 8.74 15.66
N GLY A 121 7.07 7.52 15.57
CA GLY A 121 7.84 6.33 15.94
C GLY A 121 8.32 5.50 14.76
N SER A 122 7.43 5.19 13.82
CA SER A 122 7.70 4.20 12.75
C SER A 122 8.02 4.84 11.41
N MET A 123 7.48 6.02 11.13
CA MET A 123 7.67 6.74 9.89
C MET A 123 8.98 7.51 9.94
N LYS A 124 9.94 7.11 9.20
CA LYS A 124 11.17 7.88 9.02
C LYS A 124 10.87 9.06 8.10
N GLY A 125 11.34 10.27 8.47
CA GLY A 125 11.00 11.50 7.74
C GLY A 125 9.80 12.23 8.35
N HIS A 126 9.81 12.43 9.67
CA HIS A 126 8.74 13.12 10.43
C HIS A 126 8.41 14.49 9.88
N GLU A 127 9.42 15.27 9.52
CA GLU A 127 9.23 16.63 8.98
C GLU A 127 8.43 16.61 7.68
N TYR A 128 8.70 15.66 6.81
CA TYR A 128 7.95 15.48 5.58
C TYR A 128 6.50 15.08 5.86
N ALA A 129 6.30 14.15 6.79
CA ALA A 129 4.96 13.73 7.18
C ALA A 129 4.14 14.88 7.76
N LEU A 130 4.72 15.64 8.67
CA LEU A 130 4.04 16.76 9.31
C LEU A 130 3.67 17.86 8.31
N LYS A 131 4.56 18.21 7.41
CA LYS A 131 4.30 19.28 6.43
C LYS A 131 3.46 18.77 5.25
N HIS A 132 3.93 17.75 4.55
CA HIS A 132 3.36 17.39 3.26
C HIS A 132 2.15 16.45 3.38
N TYR A 133 2.08 15.62 4.42
CA TYR A 133 0.88 14.81 4.63
C TYR A 133 -0.18 15.53 5.43
N LEU A 134 0.22 16.16 6.54
CA LEU A 134 -0.73 16.74 7.49
C LEU A 134 -0.94 18.26 7.35
N GLY A 135 -0.07 18.94 6.59
CA GLY A 135 -0.19 20.38 6.38
C GLY A 135 0.20 21.25 7.58
N THR A 136 0.96 20.71 8.53
CA THR A 136 1.49 21.52 9.62
C THR A 136 2.65 22.37 9.11
N HIS A 137 2.66 23.65 9.42
CA HIS A 137 3.59 24.64 8.82
C HIS A 137 4.75 25.06 9.73
N SER A 138 4.88 24.46 10.89
CA SER A 138 5.91 24.83 11.88
C SER A 138 7.26 24.13 11.66
N ASN A 139 7.35 23.21 10.72
CA ASN A 139 8.51 22.35 10.57
C ASN A 139 9.41 22.78 9.40
N LYS A 140 10.72 22.85 9.67
CA LYS A 140 11.71 22.99 8.62
C LYS A 140 12.00 21.62 8.00
N ILE A 141 11.97 21.57 6.68
CA ILE A 141 12.37 20.38 5.96
C ILE A 141 13.88 20.43 5.69
N ALA A 142 14.57 19.34 5.97
CA ALA A 142 15.99 19.24 5.66
C ALA A 142 16.21 19.39 4.15
N THR A 143 17.33 19.99 3.78
CA THR A 143 17.74 20.06 2.38
C THR A 143 17.95 18.65 1.84
N ASP A 144 17.35 18.36 0.71
CA ASP A 144 17.49 17.08 0.03
C ASP A 144 18.94 16.81 -0.38
N SER A 145 19.27 15.55 -0.57
CA SER A 145 20.50 15.16 -1.24
C SER A 145 20.55 15.78 -2.63
N LYS A 146 21.74 16.21 -3.04
CA LYS A 146 21.99 16.72 -4.40
C LYS A 146 21.99 15.60 -5.44
N ASP A 147 22.00 14.36 -4.99
CA ASP A 147 22.02 13.20 -5.87
C ASP A 147 20.60 12.86 -6.28
N HIS A 148 20.35 12.94 -7.57
CA HIS A 148 19.03 12.80 -8.14
C HIS A 148 18.74 11.36 -8.56
N THR A 149 17.47 10.99 -8.47
CA THR A 149 16.93 9.79 -9.11
C THR A 149 17.00 9.93 -10.64
N GLU A 150 17.20 8.80 -11.34
CA GLU A 150 17.21 8.79 -12.81
C GLU A 150 15.79 8.65 -13.39
N GLU A 151 14.92 7.92 -12.72
CA GLU A 151 13.59 7.55 -13.23
C GLU A 151 12.44 8.12 -12.42
N VAL A 152 12.63 8.26 -11.11
CA VAL A 152 11.60 8.79 -10.20
C VAL A 152 11.68 10.31 -10.17
N LYS A 153 10.54 10.94 -10.36
CA LYS A 153 10.42 12.40 -10.28
C LYS A 153 10.34 12.88 -8.85
N TRP A 154 11.07 13.93 -8.55
CA TRP A 154 10.93 14.74 -7.34
C TRP A 154 10.57 16.15 -7.73
N HIS A 155 9.67 16.75 -6.98
CA HIS A 155 9.27 18.13 -7.19
C HIS A 155 10.07 19.06 -6.26
N ASP A 156 10.54 20.20 -6.77
CA ASP A 156 11.26 21.20 -5.97
C ASP A 156 10.38 21.73 -4.85
N ILE A 157 9.10 21.91 -5.15
CA ILE A 157 8.06 22.28 -4.19
C ILE A 157 7.06 21.14 -4.13
N ALA A 158 7.16 20.33 -3.08
CA ALA A 158 6.19 19.27 -2.83
C ALA A 158 4.88 19.86 -2.27
N PRO A 159 3.70 19.39 -2.69
CA PRO A 159 2.41 19.83 -2.17
C PRO A 159 2.32 19.66 -0.65
N GLU A 160 1.62 20.57 0.01
CA GLU A 160 1.36 20.55 1.46
C GLU A 160 -0.05 20.01 1.72
N GLY A 161 -0.22 19.29 2.85
CA GLY A 161 -1.54 18.82 3.29
C GLY A 161 -2.19 17.81 2.34
N LYS A 162 -1.52 16.72 2.06
CA LYS A 162 -1.94 15.71 1.08
C LYS A 162 -3.11 14.85 1.53
N MET A 163 -3.27 14.65 2.84
CA MET A 163 -4.31 13.80 3.42
C MET A 163 -5.58 14.59 3.64
N ASP A 164 -6.72 14.00 3.27
CA ASP A 164 -8.04 14.56 3.55
C ASP A 164 -8.56 14.08 4.91
N LEU A 165 -8.12 12.91 5.38
CA LEU A 165 -8.57 12.31 6.63
C LEU A 165 -7.50 11.40 7.23
N VAL A 166 -7.18 11.64 8.50
CA VAL A 166 -6.29 10.79 9.31
C VAL A 166 -7.08 10.23 10.49
N VAL A 167 -7.17 8.92 10.57
CA VAL A 167 -7.89 8.19 11.63
C VAL A 167 -6.91 7.34 12.43
N ASP A 168 -6.80 7.59 13.74
CA ASP A 168 -6.01 6.76 14.63
C ASP A 168 -6.88 5.82 15.44
N LEU A 169 -6.59 4.52 15.37
CA LEU A 169 -7.19 3.48 16.18
C LEU A 169 -6.17 3.03 17.23
N ASN A 170 -6.29 3.56 18.43
CA ASN A 170 -5.27 3.32 19.44
C ASN A 170 -5.88 3.19 20.84
N PHE A 171 -5.18 2.49 21.71
CA PHE A 171 -5.51 2.40 23.14
C PHE A 171 -4.71 3.42 23.99
N ARG A 172 -3.93 4.28 23.34
CA ARG A 172 -3.15 5.36 23.95
C ARG A 172 -3.28 6.62 23.12
N MET A 173 -3.28 7.78 23.78
CA MET A 173 -3.08 9.07 23.14
C MET A 173 -1.58 9.27 22.92
N ASP A 174 -1.06 8.72 21.83
CA ASP A 174 0.31 8.94 21.40
C ASP A 174 0.44 10.17 20.48
N SER A 175 1.64 10.41 19.98
CA SER A 175 1.89 11.59 19.13
C SER A 175 1.12 11.53 17.81
N SER A 176 0.88 10.34 17.25
CA SER A 176 0.08 10.19 16.04
C SER A 176 -1.38 10.52 16.28
N ALA A 177 -1.93 10.09 17.41
CA ALA A 177 -3.30 10.40 17.81
C ALA A 177 -3.51 11.94 17.96
N LEU A 178 -2.51 12.66 18.46
CA LEU A 178 -2.58 14.12 18.61
C LEU A 178 -2.66 14.87 17.27
N TYR A 179 -2.18 14.26 16.18
CA TYR A 179 -2.22 14.84 14.83
C TYR A 179 -3.33 14.25 13.96
N SER A 180 -4.15 13.35 14.49
CA SER A 180 -5.24 12.73 13.74
C SER A 180 -6.53 13.53 13.82
N ASP A 181 -7.32 13.52 12.75
CA ASP A 181 -8.63 14.18 12.69
C ASP A 181 -9.65 13.43 13.54
N ILE A 182 -9.57 12.10 13.57
CA ILE A 182 -10.44 11.23 14.34
C ILE A 182 -9.58 10.24 15.13
N VAL A 183 -9.86 10.14 16.42
CA VAL A 183 -9.28 9.12 17.29
C VAL A 183 -10.37 8.15 17.72
N LEU A 184 -10.21 6.88 17.39
CA LEU A 184 -11.10 5.80 17.76
C LEU A 184 -10.47 5.01 18.92
N PRO A 185 -11.00 5.10 20.16
CA PRO A 185 -10.42 4.42 21.31
C PRO A 185 -10.57 2.92 21.17
N ALA A 186 -9.43 2.21 21.08
CA ALA A 186 -9.39 0.78 20.98
C ALA A 186 -9.20 0.12 22.36
N ALA A 187 -9.91 -0.97 22.60
CA ALA A 187 -9.80 -1.77 23.82
C ALA A 187 -8.37 -2.28 24.02
N SER A 188 -7.90 -2.29 25.26
CA SER A 188 -6.61 -2.85 25.64
C SER A 188 -6.59 -4.38 25.56
N TRP A 189 -5.44 -4.99 25.79
CA TRP A 189 -5.29 -6.45 25.79
C TRP A 189 -6.16 -7.16 26.82
N TYR A 190 -6.44 -6.53 27.95
CA TYR A 190 -7.26 -7.08 29.02
C TYR A 190 -8.77 -6.94 28.77
N GLU A 191 -9.15 -6.14 27.79
CA GLU A 191 -10.54 -5.76 27.50
C GLU A 191 -11.10 -6.40 26.25
N LYS A 192 -10.35 -7.31 25.60
CA LYS A 192 -10.78 -7.94 24.36
C LYS A 192 -10.48 -9.43 24.32
N ALA A 193 -11.31 -10.15 23.58
CA ALA A 193 -10.97 -11.49 23.11
C ALA A 193 -10.28 -11.41 21.76
N ASP A 194 -9.23 -12.20 21.55
CA ASP A 194 -8.44 -12.22 20.32
C ASP A 194 -7.68 -13.55 20.18
N LEU A 195 -6.97 -13.70 19.07
CA LEU A 195 -5.99 -14.77 18.90
C LEU A 195 -4.58 -14.16 18.92
N ASN A 196 -3.69 -14.76 19.69
CA ASN A 196 -2.30 -14.33 19.77
C ASN A 196 -1.39 -15.36 19.11
N SER A 197 -0.54 -14.89 18.21
CA SER A 197 0.52 -15.67 17.57
C SER A 197 1.81 -14.88 17.56
N THR A 198 2.94 -15.53 17.42
CA THR A 198 4.28 -14.92 17.32
C THR A 198 5.13 -15.71 16.33
N ASP A 199 6.16 -15.09 15.81
CA ASP A 199 7.21 -15.72 14.99
C ASP A 199 8.17 -16.60 15.80
N LEU A 200 8.10 -16.55 17.14
CA LEU A 200 8.95 -17.33 18.04
C LEU A 200 8.48 -18.78 18.23
N HIS A 201 7.23 -19.09 17.90
CA HIS A 201 6.67 -20.44 17.98
C HIS A 201 5.46 -20.61 17.04
N SER A 202 5.07 -21.87 16.78
CA SER A 202 3.98 -22.22 15.87
C SER A 202 2.60 -22.34 16.53
N PHE A 203 2.43 -21.89 17.76
CA PHE A 203 1.17 -22.01 18.50
C PHE A 203 0.31 -20.76 18.34
N ILE A 204 -1.02 -20.96 18.29
CA ILE A 204 -2.01 -19.91 18.42
C ILE A 204 -2.58 -20.01 19.84
N HIS A 205 -2.59 -18.90 20.56
CA HIS A 205 -3.16 -18.80 21.89
C HIS A 205 -4.44 -17.98 21.84
N PRO A 206 -5.56 -18.47 22.41
CA PRO A 206 -6.72 -17.63 22.64
C PRO A 206 -6.38 -16.59 23.73
N LEU A 207 -6.72 -15.36 23.46
CA LEU A 207 -6.70 -14.27 24.42
C LEU A 207 -8.12 -14.02 24.87
N SER A 208 -8.41 -14.21 26.15
CA SER A 208 -9.72 -13.94 26.73
C SER A 208 -9.72 -12.58 27.42
N ALA A 209 -10.83 -11.86 27.31
CA ALA A 209 -11.00 -10.61 28.01
C ALA A 209 -11.10 -10.87 29.54
N ALA A 210 -10.34 -10.10 30.31
CA ALA A 210 -10.46 -10.12 31.79
C ALA A 210 -11.58 -9.20 32.30
N ILE A 211 -11.83 -8.11 31.56
CA ILE A 211 -12.89 -7.13 31.83
C ILE A 211 -13.53 -6.69 30.52
N ALA A 212 -14.70 -6.11 30.57
CA ALA A 212 -15.32 -5.47 29.42
C ALA A 212 -14.56 -4.20 29.03
N PRO A 213 -14.59 -3.78 27.74
CA PRO A 213 -14.04 -2.49 27.32
C PRO A 213 -14.63 -1.35 28.15
N VAL A 214 -13.76 -0.43 28.57
CA VAL A 214 -14.18 0.72 29.39
C VAL A 214 -14.58 1.90 28.52
N TRP A 215 -15.50 2.72 29.00
CA TRP A 215 -16.04 3.90 28.33
C TRP A 215 -16.57 3.59 26.93
N GLU A 216 -16.13 4.35 25.95
CA GLU A 216 -16.52 4.21 24.54
C GLU A 216 -15.56 3.33 23.73
N SER A 217 -14.54 2.75 24.40
CA SER A 217 -13.58 1.91 23.70
C SER A 217 -14.24 0.63 23.15
N LYS A 218 -13.77 0.19 22.02
CA LYS A 218 -14.23 -1.02 21.34
C LYS A 218 -13.05 -1.88 20.95
N THR A 219 -13.30 -3.18 20.79
CA THR A 219 -12.28 -4.07 20.24
C THR A 219 -11.94 -3.65 18.80
N ASP A 220 -10.73 -3.95 18.36
CA ASP A 220 -10.33 -3.68 16.97
C ASP A 220 -11.31 -4.32 15.97
N TRP A 221 -11.74 -5.55 16.28
CA TRP A 221 -12.74 -6.25 15.47
C TRP A 221 -14.04 -5.46 15.36
N ASP A 222 -14.57 -4.96 16.47
CA ASP A 222 -15.82 -4.20 16.47
C ASP A 222 -15.69 -2.87 15.76
N ILE A 223 -14.54 -2.18 15.88
CA ILE A 223 -14.27 -0.93 15.15
C ILE A 223 -14.32 -1.18 13.64
N PHE A 224 -13.53 -2.12 13.15
CA PHE A 224 -13.51 -2.41 11.69
C PHE A 224 -14.83 -3.00 11.19
N LYS A 225 -15.53 -3.80 12.02
CA LYS A 225 -16.87 -4.30 11.71
C LYS A 225 -17.88 -3.16 11.52
N LEU A 226 -17.85 -2.16 12.41
CA LEU A 226 -18.72 -0.99 12.31
C LEU A 226 -18.38 -0.15 11.08
N ILE A 227 -17.10 0.08 10.79
CA ILE A 227 -16.66 0.77 9.58
C ILE A 227 -17.19 0.03 8.33
N ALA A 228 -17.00 -1.29 8.27
CA ALA A 228 -17.49 -2.10 7.15
C ALA A 228 -19.02 -2.03 7.00
N LYS A 229 -19.75 -2.04 8.13
CA LYS A 229 -21.21 -1.94 8.15
C LYS A 229 -21.70 -0.61 7.60
N HIS A 230 -21.19 0.50 8.13
CA HIS A 230 -21.59 1.83 7.67
C HIS A 230 -21.17 2.10 6.23
N THR A 231 -19.99 1.62 5.82
CA THR A 231 -19.57 1.70 4.43
C THR A 231 -20.56 0.95 3.51
N SER A 232 -21.03 -0.24 3.89
CA SER A 232 -22.03 -0.99 3.13
C SER A 232 -23.38 -0.26 3.07
N GLU A 233 -23.80 0.38 4.17
CA GLU A 233 -25.03 1.16 4.22
C GLU A 233 -24.98 2.38 3.29
N ILE A 234 -23.88 3.12 3.30
CA ILE A 234 -23.65 4.26 2.40
C ILE A 234 -23.52 3.79 0.94
N ALA A 235 -22.85 2.67 0.70
CA ALA A 235 -22.70 2.12 -0.62
C ALA A 235 -24.04 1.76 -1.28
N ARG A 236 -25.03 1.28 -0.51
CA ARG A 236 -26.38 1.03 -1.02
C ARG A 236 -27.06 2.29 -1.58
N GLN A 237 -26.64 3.47 -1.13
CA GLN A 237 -27.20 4.74 -1.60
C GLN A 237 -26.43 5.31 -2.79
N HIS A 238 -25.11 5.08 -2.87
CA HIS A 238 -24.22 5.76 -3.81
C HIS A 238 -23.52 4.83 -4.79
N LEU A 239 -23.33 3.55 -4.45
CA LEU A 239 -22.63 2.53 -5.22
C LEU A 239 -23.38 1.20 -5.17
N SER A 240 -24.69 1.24 -5.52
CA SER A 240 -25.60 0.09 -5.40
C SER A 240 -25.24 -1.10 -6.29
N GLU A 241 -24.59 -0.83 -7.42
CA GLU A 241 -24.20 -1.85 -8.37
C GLU A 241 -22.72 -2.23 -8.23
N PRO A 242 -22.37 -3.51 -8.47
CA PRO A 242 -20.96 -3.93 -8.51
C PRO A 242 -20.16 -3.11 -9.52
N GLN A 243 -18.97 -2.72 -9.12
CA GLN A 243 -18.05 -1.97 -9.97
C GLN A 243 -16.93 -2.88 -10.45
N LYS A 244 -16.56 -2.80 -11.73
CA LYS A 244 -15.33 -3.42 -12.22
C LYS A 244 -14.12 -2.64 -11.67
N ASP A 245 -13.14 -3.36 -11.14
CA ASP A 245 -11.91 -2.77 -10.62
C ASP A 245 -10.71 -3.54 -11.14
N ILE A 246 -9.58 -2.86 -11.26
CA ILE A 246 -8.32 -3.42 -11.75
C ILE A 246 -7.40 -3.69 -10.57
N VAL A 247 -7.00 -4.93 -10.44
CA VAL A 247 -6.07 -5.39 -9.40
C VAL A 247 -4.78 -5.87 -10.06
N CYS A 248 -3.67 -5.30 -9.61
CA CYS A 248 -2.33 -5.72 -10.02
C CYS A 248 -1.71 -6.57 -8.91
N SER A 249 -1.31 -7.79 -9.24
CA SER A 249 -0.65 -8.69 -8.30
C SER A 249 0.79 -8.93 -8.73
N PRO A 250 1.74 -9.03 -7.79
CA PRO A 250 3.12 -9.40 -8.09
C PRO A 250 3.22 -10.76 -8.77
N LEU A 251 4.32 -10.98 -9.44
CA LEU A 251 4.68 -12.28 -9.99
C LEU A 251 4.97 -13.28 -8.87
N SER A 252 4.66 -14.54 -9.12
CA SER A 252 5.15 -15.63 -8.27
C SER A 252 6.55 -16.03 -8.72
N HIS A 253 7.44 -16.21 -7.76
CA HIS A 253 8.81 -16.66 -7.99
C HIS A 253 9.12 -17.86 -7.12
N ASP A 254 9.74 -18.86 -7.70
CA ASP A 254 10.18 -20.06 -6.99
C ASP A 254 11.44 -19.77 -6.15
N THR A 255 12.32 -18.94 -6.68
CA THR A 255 13.55 -18.53 -5.99
C THR A 255 13.84 -17.02 -6.16
N ALA A 256 14.56 -16.45 -5.20
CA ALA A 256 15.06 -15.08 -5.30
C ALA A 256 16.03 -14.90 -6.51
N GLY A 257 16.68 -15.97 -6.93
CA GLY A 257 17.60 -15.98 -8.07
C GLY A 257 16.94 -15.61 -9.38
N GLU A 258 15.65 -15.87 -9.54
CA GLU A 258 14.90 -15.50 -10.75
C GLU A 258 14.87 -13.99 -10.99
N ILE A 259 14.86 -13.20 -9.92
CA ILE A 259 14.79 -11.73 -9.97
C ILE A 259 16.19 -11.12 -10.13
N THR A 260 17.20 -11.73 -9.53
CA THR A 260 18.56 -11.15 -9.43
C THR A 260 19.44 -11.41 -10.65
N GLN A 261 18.94 -12.07 -11.69
CA GLN A 261 19.72 -12.42 -12.87
C GLN A 261 20.12 -11.20 -13.71
N ARG A 262 21.35 -11.19 -14.18
CA ARG A 262 21.90 -10.12 -15.04
C ARG A 262 21.17 -9.93 -16.35
N HIS A 263 20.53 -10.98 -16.85
CA HIS A 263 19.82 -11.00 -18.14
C HIS A 263 18.34 -10.63 -18.04
N VAL A 264 17.82 -10.32 -16.84
CA VAL A 264 16.45 -9.82 -16.70
C VAL A 264 16.27 -8.57 -17.53
N LYS A 265 15.25 -8.58 -18.38
CA LYS A 265 14.91 -7.51 -19.31
C LYS A 265 13.76 -6.68 -18.77
N ASP A 266 13.88 -5.37 -18.94
CA ASP A 266 12.88 -4.41 -18.49
C ASP A 266 11.96 -4.04 -19.66
N TRP A 267 10.72 -4.52 -19.62
CA TRP A 267 9.72 -4.21 -20.63
C TRP A 267 9.44 -2.70 -20.75
N TYR A 268 9.50 -1.98 -19.64
CA TYR A 268 9.22 -0.55 -19.59
C TYR A 268 10.30 0.29 -20.34
N LYS A 269 11.48 -0.26 -20.45
CA LYS A 269 12.60 0.28 -21.25
C LYS A 269 12.63 -0.25 -22.68
N GLY A 270 11.66 -1.09 -23.06
CA GLY A 270 11.60 -1.70 -24.40
C GLY A 270 12.59 -2.86 -24.61
N GLU A 271 13.17 -3.41 -23.55
CA GLU A 271 14.12 -4.52 -23.63
C GLU A 271 13.43 -5.88 -23.91
N CYS A 272 12.14 -5.97 -23.66
CA CYS A 272 11.28 -7.13 -23.94
C CYS A 272 9.83 -6.70 -24.08
N GLU A 273 8.96 -7.64 -24.47
CA GLU A 273 7.53 -7.41 -24.56
C GLU A 273 6.89 -7.31 -23.15
N ALA A 274 5.88 -6.45 -23.01
CA ALA A 274 5.07 -6.34 -21.80
C ALA A 274 4.03 -7.45 -21.77
N ILE A 275 4.25 -8.47 -20.97
CA ILE A 275 3.35 -9.62 -20.82
C ILE A 275 2.90 -9.72 -19.37
N PRO A 276 1.61 -9.39 -19.06
CA PRO A 276 1.08 -9.53 -17.72
C PRO A 276 1.25 -10.94 -17.16
N GLY A 277 1.73 -11.05 -15.93
CA GLY A 277 2.00 -12.31 -15.26
C GLY A 277 3.31 -13.01 -15.67
N LYS A 278 4.14 -12.36 -16.52
CA LYS A 278 5.45 -12.89 -16.93
C LYS A 278 6.58 -11.87 -16.85
N THR A 279 6.50 -10.77 -17.59
CA THR A 279 7.52 -9.73 -17.62
C THR A 279 7.14 -8.50 -16.82
N MET A 280 5.90 -8.44 -16.39
CA MET A 280 5.31 -7.43 -15.51
C MET A 280 4.31 -8.07 -14.57
N HIS A 281 3.83 -7.32 -13.58
CA HIS A 281 2.76 -7.77 -12.68
C HIS A 281 1.55 -8.31 -13.47
N SER A 282 0.76 -9.18 -12.84
CA SER A 282 -0.52 -9.58 -13.41
C SER A 282 -1.52 -8.40 -13.37
N ILE A 283 -2.44 -8.37 -14.31
CA ILE A 283 -3.56 -7.42 -14.34
C ILE A 283 -4.83 -8.26 -14.34
N THR A 284 -5.62 -8.13 -13.28
CA THR A 284 -6.87 -8.88 -13.11
C THR A 284 -8.02 -7.91 -12.93
N VAL A 285 -9.12 -8.15 -13.61
CA VAL A 285 -10.36 -7.42 -13.40
C VAL A 285 -11.19 -8.17 -12.37
N VAL A 286 -11.72 -7.47 -11.38
CA VAL A 286 -12.54 -8.04 -10.31
C VAL A 286 -13.81 -7.24 -10.14
N ASP A 287 -14.89 -7.91 -9.69
CA ASP A 287 -16.13 -7.24 -9.30
C ASP A 287 -16.03 -6.81 -7.82
N ARG A 288 -16.26 -5.53 -7.59
CA ARG A 288 -16.34 -4.96 -6.25
C ARG A 288 -17.77 -4.58 -5.92
N ASP A 289 -18.36 -5.33 -5.02
CA ASP A 289 -19.67 -5.03 -4.47
C ASP A 289 -19.50 -4.43 -3.07
N TYR A 290 -19.48 -3.10 -3.00
CA TYR A 290 -19.32 -2.37 -1.75
C TYR A 290 -20.50 -2.51 -0.81
N THR A 291 -21.69 -2.86 -1.34
CA THR A 291 -22.89 -3.10 -0.52
C THR A 291 -22.74 -4.32 0.36
N LYS A 292 -21.85 -5.25 0.00
CA LYS A 292 -21.59 -6.51 0.72
C LYS A 292 -20.29 -6.49 1.54
N LEU A 293 -19.69 -5.33 1.74
CA LEU A 293 -18.43 -5.25 2.50
C LEU A 293 -18.58 -5.78 3.92
N TYR A 294 -19.70 -5.46 4.60
CA TYR A 294 -20.00 -6.00 5.94
C TYR A 294 -20.11 -7.51 5.93
N ASP A 295 -20.88 -8.07 4.99
CA ASP A 295 -21.06 -9.52 4.90
C ASP A 295 -19.75 -10.25 4.64
N LYS A 296 -18.90 -9.68 3.77
CA LYS A 296 -17.56 -10.20 3.53
C LYS A 296 -16.66 -10.11 4.75
N TYR A 297 -16.77 -9.03 5.52
CA TYR A 297 -15.98 -8.85 6.75
C TYR A 297 -16.30 -9.91 7.78
N ILE A 298 -17.58 -10.17 8.04
CA ILE A 298 -18.01 -11.17 9.04
C ILE A 298 -17.89 -12.62 8.55
N SER A 299 -17.77 -12.86 7.23
CA SER A 299 -17.67 -14.19 6.60
C SER A 299 -16.22 -14.65 6.34
N LEU A 300 -15.25 -14.12 7.07
CA LEU A 300 -13.84 -14.51 6.94
C LEU A 300 -13.59 -16.03 7.07
N GLY A 301 -14.53 -16.77 7.68
CA GLY A 301 -14.45 -18.19 7.92
C GLY A 301 -14.25 -19.04 6.64
N ASP A 302 -14.94 -18.74 5.57
CA ASP A 302 -14.85 -19.54 4.33
C ASP A 302 -13.46 -19.42 3.67
N ARG A 303 -12.88 -18.23 3.68
CA ARG A 303 -11.53 -18.01 3.17
C ARG A 303 -10.47 -18.67 4.05
N ILE A 304 -10.64 -18.59 5.37
CA ILE A 304 -9.74 -19.24 6.32
C ILE A 304 -9.82 -20.75 6.20
N LYS A 305 -11.01 -21.33 6.03
CA LYS A 305 -11.19 -22.76 5.79
C LYS A 305 -10.49 -23.21 4.49
N ALA A 306 -10.59 -22.43 3.42
CA ALA A 306 -10.00 -22.77 2.15
C ALA A 306 -8.47 -22.64 2.12
N SER A 307 -7.92 -21.59 2.70
CA SER A 307 -6.49 -21.23 2.59
C SER A 307 -5.70 -21.36 3.89
N GLY A 308 -6.37 -21.53 5.01
CA GLY A 308 -5.75 -21.45 6.34
C GLY A 308 -5.53 -20.01 6.81
N LEU A 309 -5.19 -19.86 8.08
CA LEU A 309 -4.81 -18.59 8.70
C LEU A 309 -3.28 -18.46 8.67
N GLY A 310 -2.76 -17.54 7.88
CA GLY A 310 -1.33 -17.25 7.80
C GLY A 310 -0.93 -16.13 8.76
N ALA A 311 0.07 -16.39 9.59
CA ALA A 311 0.68 -15.37 10.44
C ALA A 311 2.15 -15.70 10.71
N HIS A 312 3.03 -14.70 10.63
CA HIS A 312 4.47 -14.80 10.95
C HIS A 312 5.18 -15.99 10.30
N GLY A 313 4.89 -16.26 9.02
CA GLY A 313 5.48 -17.39 8.29
C GLY A 313 4.86 -18.76 8.57
N ASN A 314 3.92 -18.84 9.49
CA ASN A 314 3.16 -20.06 9.79
C ASN A 314 1.82 -20.04 9.06
N ASN A 315 1.34 -21.20 8.66
CA ASN A 315 0.00 -21.35 8.09
C ASN A 315 -0.76 -22.41 8.92
N TYR A 316 -1.82 -21.94 9.58
CA TYR A 316 -2.66 -22.77 10.43
C TYR A 316 -3.89 -23.23 9.62
N ARG A 317 -4.04 -24.52 9.45
CA ARG A 317 -5.21 -25.13 8.80
C ARG A 317 -6.02 -25.85 9.85
N CYS A 318 -7.34 -25.69 9.76
CA CYS A 318 -8.27 -26.53 10.52
C CYS A 318 -8.67 -27.67 9.59
N ASP A 319 -8.41 -28.90 10.00
CA ASP A 319 -8.89 -30.11 9.34
C ASP A 319 -10.39 -30.32 9.62
#